data_a190c12822a6299b46c667119c15c17d
#
_entry.id   a190c12822a6299b46c667119c15c17d
#
_cell.length_a   1.000
_cell.length_b   1.000
_cell.length_c   1.000
_cell.angle_alpha   90.00
_cell.angle_beta   90.00
_cell.angle_gamma   90.00
#
_symmetry.space_group_name_H-M   'P 1'
#
loop_
_entity.id
_entity.type
_entity.pdbx_description
1 polymer ?
#
loop_
_entity_poly.entity_id
_entity_poly.type
_entity_poly.pdbx_seq_one_letter_code
_entity_poly.pdbx_strand_id
1 'polypeptide(L)'
;MTDFAPPAPPPTLPTASVAGRVADLIPAADVAGKRVLLIVPDHTRTAPLPLLFPAVHDRLKDAGAKGLDVMVALGTHPPMPQARIEKLLGIDPATREDRFPGVALLNHEWDNPDALMGLGDLPCPEAAELSQGTLPESVPVTINARVTDYDLLLVLGPVFPHEVVGFSGGNKYFFPGISGPELLNYFHWLGAIVTNAGIIGVPDTPVRRVVDSAAKLIPVERRALTFVVDPKADLYGLYYGTPESAWREASQMSERVHITRKPKPFHTVLSCAPPMYDELWVAGKCMYKMEPVVADGGELIIYAPHLSEVSETHGEAIRRVGYHVRDYFLKQWDKFKHEPWGTLAHSTHVRGGGTFEDGVEQPRVKVTLASQIPPEECAVLNLGYRDPATINVEDYADREDEGVLLVRKAGEMLYRLENE
;
A
#
# COMPACT_ATOMS: atom_id res chain seq x y z
N MET A 1 29.51 -25.18 1.23
CA MET A 1 28.50 -24.14 1.47
C MET A 1 29.04 -22.88 0.83
N THR A 2 28.54 -22.50 -0.30
CA THR A 2 28.92 -21.24 -0.97
C THR A 2 28.22 -20.13 -0.20
N ASP A 3 29.01 -19.24 0.43
CA ASP A 3 28.53 -17.99 1.00
C ASP A 3 27.80 -17.18 -0.09
N PHE A 4 26.49 -17.29 -0.14
CA PHE A 4 25.65 -16.47 -0.98
C PHE A 4 25.45 -15.13 -0.23
N ALA A 5 26.42 -14.24 -0.36
CA ALA A 5 26.20 -12.87 0.06
C ALA A 5 25.04 -12.30 -0.80
N PRO A 6 24.00 -11.70 -0.21
CA PRO A 6 22.95 -11.08 -1.00
C PRO A 6 23.58 -10.05 -1.97
N PRO A 7 23.06 -9.94 -3.21
CA PRO A 7 23.61 -8.99 -4.17
C PRO A 7 23.58 -7.58 -3.55
N ALA A 8 24.68 -6.83 -3.72
CA ALA A 8 24.76 -5.47 -3.23
C ALA A 8 23.56 -4.64 -3.71
N PRO A 9 22.99 -3.77 -2.86
CA PRO A 9 21.89 -2.92 -3.27
C PRO A 9 22.30 -2.08 -4.50
N PRO A 10 21.37 -1.80 -5.44
CA PRO A 10 21.67 -0.95 -6.57
C PRO A 10 22.12 0.46 -6.10
N PRO A 11 22.87 1.22 -6.91
CA PRO A 11 23.26 2.57 -6.57
C PRO A 11 22.04 3.50 -6.50
N THR A 12 22.08 4.45 -5.57
CA THR A 12 21.06 5.51 -5.45
C THR A 12 21.25 6.60 -6.53
N LEU A 13 20.16 7.27 -6.88
CA LEU A 13 20.19 8.45 -7.75
C LEU A 13 20.57 9.69 -6.90
N PRO A 14 21.60 10.45 -7.29
CA PRO A 14 21.92 11.69 -6.60
C PRO A 14 20.78 12.69 -6.69
N THR A 15 20.42 13.33 -5.58
CA THR A 15 19.35 14.35 -5.52
C THR A 15 19.51 15.44 -6.58
N ALA A 16 20.74 15.92 -6.80
CA ALA A 16 21.06 16.94 -7.81
C ALA A 16 20.74 16.51 -9.26
N SER A 17 20.63 15.22 -9.54
CA SER A 17 20.35 14.71 -10.90
C SER A 17 18.85 14.53 -11.16
N VAL A 18 17.99 14.61 -10.14
CA VAL A 18 16.57 14.24 -10.25
C VAL A 18 15.83 15.12 -11.25
N ALA A 19 16.01 16.45 -11.19
CA ALA A 19 15.32 17.37 -12.11
C ALA A 19 15.69 17.09 -13.57
N GLY A 20 16.97 16.86 -13.86
CA GLY A 20 17.44 16.48 -15.21
C GLY A 20 16.83 15.15 -15.64
N ARG A 21 16.80 14.13 -14.76
CA ARG A 21 16.19 12.82 -15.07
C ARG A 21 14.69 12.93 -15.35
N VAL A 22 13.95 13.72 -14.58
CA VAL A 22 12.51 13.99 -14.84
C VAL A 22 12.32 14.66 -16.19
N ALA A 23 13.17 15.65 -16.54
CA ALA A 23 13.14 16.31 -17.82
C ALA A 23 13.41 15.37 -18.99
N ASP A 24 14.36 14.47 -18.85
CA ASP A 24 14.72 13.46 -19.88
C ASP A 24 13.63 12.40 -20.05
N LEU A 25 12.99 11.99 -18.93
CA LEU A 25 12.02 10.89 -18.91
C LEU A 25 10.65 11.27 -19.46
N ILE A 26 10.16 12.49 -19.21
CA ILE A 26 8.83 12.95 -19.66
C ILE A 26 8.95 13.62 -21.03
N PRO A 27 8.52 12.97 -22.15
CA PRO A 27 8.55 13.59 -23.45
C PRO A 27 7.61 14.80 -23.54
N ALA A 28 8.05 15.90 -24.18
CA ALA A 28 7.19 17.05 -24.37
C ALA A 28 5.90 16.69 -25.14
N ALA A 29 5.99 15.78 -26.10
CA ALA A 29 4.82 15.33 -26.89
C ALA A 29 3.71 14.70 -26.05
N ASP A 30 4.03 14.12 -24.90
CA ASP A 30 3.02 13.47 -24.04
C ASP A 30 2.20 14.50 -23.25
N VAL A 31 2.70 15.73 -23.05
CA VAL A 31 2.12 16.73 -22.13
C VAL A 31 1.82 18.07 -22.77
N ALA A 32 2.43 18.41 -23.91
CA ALA A 32 2.22 19.70 -24.58
C ALA A 32 0.75 19.93 -24.92
N GLY A 33 0.25 21.11 -24.54
CA GLY A 33 -1.12 21.52 -24.81
C GLY A 33 -2.19 20.81 -23.97
N LYS A 34 -1.82 19.94 -23.00
CA LYS A 34 -2.76 19.19 -22.16
C LYS A 34 -2.95 19.82 -20.78
N ARG A 35 -4.17 19.68 -20.23
CA ARG A 35 -4.42 19.84 -18.80
C ARG A 35 -4.08 18.53 -18.12
N VAL A 36 -3.23 18.55 -17.11
CA VAL A 36 -2.72 17.37 -16.43
C VAL A 36 -3.26 17.30 -15.01
N LEU A 37 -3.79 16.14 -14.63
CA LEU A 37 -4.05 15.80 -13.23
C LEU A 37 -2.91 14.93 -12.72
N LEU A 38 -2.12 15.44 -11.78
CA LEU A 38 -1.06 14.69 -11.10
C LEU A 38 -1.66 13.96 -9.89
N ILE A 39 -1.60 12.64 -9.91
CA ILE A 39 -2.14 11.80 -8.84
C ILE A 39 -0.96 11.33 -7.97
N VAL A 40 -0.99 11.69 -6.68
CA VAL A 40 0.11 11.48 -5.73
C VAL A 40 -0.35 10.62 -4.54
N PRO A 41 0.58 9.93 -3.84
CA PRO A 41 0.26 9.24 -2.59
C PRO A 41 -0.08 10.22 -1.47
N ASP A 42 -0.70 9.69 -0.41
CA ASP A 42 -0.85 10.36 0.87
C ASP A 42 0.43 10.29 1.73
N HIS A 43 0.36 10.83 2.95
CA HIS A 43 1.48 10.89 3.90
C HIS A 43 1.88 9.55 4.52
N THR A 44 1.11 8.48 4.32
CA THR A 44 1.40 7.14 4.88
C THR A 44 2.44 6.36 4.07
N ARG A 45 3.02 6.98 3.06
CA ARG A 45 4.07 6.39 2.21
C ARG A 45 5.36 7.21 2.29
N THR A 46 6.50 6.53 2.35
CA THR A 46 7.79 7.17 2.13
C THR A 46 7.90 7.59 0.68
N ALA A 47 7.90 8.90 0.43
CA ALA A 47 7.96 9.48 -0.91
C ALA A 47 8.65 10.85 -0.87
N PRO A 48 9.73 11.07 -1.64
CA PRO A 48 10.43 12.35 -1.69
C PRO A 48 9.68 13.35 -2.60
N LEU A 49 8.37 13.53 -2.35
CA LEU A 49 7.54 14.44 -3.14
C LEU A 49 8.02 15.89 -3.11
N PRO A 50 8.60 16.42 -2.00
CA PRO A 50 9.20 17.76 -2.01
C PRO A 50 10.33 17.92 -3.04
N LEU A 51 10.99 16.83 -3.43
CA LEU A 51 12.01 16.83 -4.47
C LEU A 51 11.40 16.60 -5.87
N LEU A 52 10.43 15.68 -5.98
CA LEU A 52 9.88 15.23 -7.26
C LEU A 52 8.80 16.16 -7.82
N PHE A 53 7.91 16.70 -6.96
CA PHE A 53 6.80 17.54 -7.42
C PHE A 53 7.28 18.83 -8.13
N PRO A 54 8.22 19.61 -7.58
CA PRO A 54 8.75 20.79 -8.28
C PRO A 54 9.39 20.44 -9.62
N ALA A 55 10.15 19.34 -9.68
CA ALA A 55 10.78 18.88 -10.92
C ALA A 55 9.76 18.49 -12.00
N VAL A 56 8.67 17.79 -11.60
CA VAL A 56 7.57 17.43 -12.51
C VAL A 56 6.84 18.69 -12.96
N HIS A 57 6.48 19.59 -12.03
CA HIS A 57 5.81 20.86 -12.36
C HIS A 57 6.60 21.67 -13.39
N ASP A 58 7.91 21.87 -13.15
CA ASP A 58 8.77 22.63 -14.04
C ASP A 58 8.85 21.98 -15.41
N ARG A 59 9.04 20.65 -15.44
CA ARG A 59 9.07 19.89 -16.69
C ARG A 59 7.77 20.03 -17.48
N LEU A 60 6.61 19.91 -16.86
CA LEU A 60 5.31 20.08 -17.52
C LEU A 60 5.13 21.48 -18.07
N LYS A 61 5.50 22.49 -17.29
CA LYS A 61 5.48 23.90 -17.72
C LYS A 61 6.39 24.14 -18.93
N ASP A 62 7.64 23.70 -18.87
CA ASP A 62 8.63 23.88 -19.94
C ASP A 62 8.24 23.10 -21.22
N ALA A 63 7.54 21.99 -21.07
CA ALA A 63 7.00 21.20 -22.17
C ALA A 63 5.70 21.76 -22.75
N GLY A 64 5.15 22.87 -22.21
CA GLY A 64 3.97 23.54 -22.73
C GLY A 64 2.64 22.90 -22.32
N ALA A 65 2.54 22.27 -21.15
CA ALA A 65 1.27 21.87 -20.59
C ALA A 65 0.36 23.10 -20.35
N LYS A 66 -0.95 22.94 -20.55
CA LYS A 66 -1.93 24.03 -20.34
C LYS A 66 -2.24 24.30 -18.87
N GLY A 67 -2.03 23.33 -18.01
CA GLY A 67 -2.30 23.42 -16.58
C GLY A 67 -1.98 22.11 -15.88
N LEU A 68 -1.79 22.22 -14.58
CA LEU A 68 -1.52 21.12 -13.66
C LEU A 68 -2.34 21.32 -12.41
N ASP A 69 -3.09 20.28 -12.02
CA ASP A 69 -3.67 20.17 -10.69
C ASP A 69 -3.17 18.88 -10.02
N VAL A 70 -3.25 18.81 -8.70
CA VAL A 70 -2.79 17.65 -7.91
C VAL A 70 -3.96 17.04 -7.17
N MET A 71 -4.11 15.71 -7.24
CA MET A 71 -5.07 14.95 -6.44
C MET A 71 -4.35 13.93 -5.57
N VAL A 72 -4.64 13.93 -4.27
CA VAL A 72 -4.15 12.91 -3.35
C VAL A 72 -5.02 11.65 -3.48
N ALA A 73 -4.37 10.53 -3.79
CA ALA A 73 -4.99 9.22 -3.89
C ALA A 73 -5.15 8.61 -2.49
N LEU A 74 -6.27 8.91 -1.83
CA LEU A 74 -6.52 8.54 -0.43
C LEU A 74 -7.01 7.09 -0.27
N GLY A 75 -7.59 6.49 -1.33
CA GLY A 75 -8.34 5.26 -1.14
C GLY A 75 -9.48 5.51 -0.15
N THR A 76 -9.44 4.85 1.03
CA THR A 76 -10.40 5.07 2.12
C THR A 76 -9.85 5.89 3.29
N HIS A 77 -8.65 6.48 3.15
CA HIS A 77 -8.09 7.33 4.19
C HIS A 77 -8.84 8.67 4.30
N PRO A 78 -8.85 9.31 5.48
CA PRO A 78 -9.47 10.61 5.69
C PRO A 78 -8.87 11.70 4.78
N PRO A 79 -9.66 12.74 4.40
CA PRO A 79 -9.17 13.87 3.64
C PRO A 79 -8.04 14.61 4.37
N MET A 80 -7.00 14.99 3.63
CA MET A 80 -5.88 15.74 4.17
C MET A 80 -6.19 17.25 4.19
N PRO A 81 -5.93 17.95 5.32
CA PRO A 81 -5.96 19.41 5.33
C PRO A 81 -5.01 20.01 4.30
N GLN A 82 -5.37 21.16 3.73
CA GLN A 82 -4.60 21.86 2.69
C GLN A 82 -3.12 22.06 3.06
N ALA A 83 -2.85 22.52 4.29
CA ALA A 83 -1.48 22.71 4.78
C ALA A 83 -0.68 21.40 4.86
N ARG A 84 -1.35 20.26 5.07
CA ARG A 84 -0.70 18.94 5.08
C ARG A 84 -0.35 18.49 3.66
N ILE A 85 -1.18 18.79 2.67
CA ILE A 85 -0.88 18.51 1.25
C ILE A 85 0.27 19.41 0.78
N GLU A 86 0.28 20.68 1.14
CA GLU A 86 1.40 21.59 0.84
C GLU A 86 2.72 21.09 1.42
N LYS A 87 2.73 20.70 2.69
CA LYS A 87 3.89 20.09 3.34
C LYS A 87 4.33 18.80 2.64
N LEU A 88 3.38 17.94 2.25
CA LEU A 88 3.64 16.69 1.54
C LEU A 88 4.36 16.93 0.21
N LEU A 89 3.99 17.97 -0.51
CA LEU A 89 4.57 18.36 -1.81
C LEU A 89 5.80 19.26 -1.70
N GLY A 90 6.15 19.71 -0.48
CA GLY A 90 7.24 20.66 -0.27
C GLY A 90 6.91 22.07 -0.76
N ILE A 91 5.64 22.44 -0.75
CA ILE A 91 5.16 23.77 -1.12
C ILE A 91 5.24 24.68 0.11
N ASP A 92 5.98 25.80 -0.02
CA ASP A 92 5.96 26.87 0.95
C ASP A 92 4.72 27.74 0.72
N PRO A 93 3.78 27.83 1.68
CA PRO A 93 2.57 28.65 1.54
C PRO A 93 2.84 30.12 1.21
N ALA A 94 3.97 30.68 1.68
CA ALA A 94 4.33 32.07 1.44
C ALA A 94 4.70 32.38 -0.02
N THR A 95 5.20 31.36 -0.75
CA THR A 95 5.66 31.50 -2.14
C THR A 95 4.81 30.71 -3.14
N ARG A 96 3.74 30.05 -2.67
CA ARG A 96 2.92 29.13 -3.46
C ARG A 96 2.42 29.75 -4.76
N GLU A 97 1.77 30.92 -4.67
CA GLU A 97 1.18 31.58 -5.84
C GLU A 97 2.23 32.05 -6.86
N ASP A 98 3.41 32.43 -6.40
CA ASP A 98 4.52 32.81 -7.28
C ASP A 98 5.15 31.60 -7.96
N ARG A 99 5.29 30.48 -7.22
CA ARG A 99 6.01 29.28 -7.68
C ARG A 99 5.12 28.29 -8.44
N PHE A 100 3.87 28.16 -8.01
CA PHE A 100 2.89 27.20 -8.53
C PHE A 100 1.53 27.88 -8.81
N PRO A 101 1.50 28.93 -9.65
CA PRO A 101 0.29 29.73 -9.88
C PRO A 101 -0.84 28.86 -10.45
N GLY A 102 -2.02 28.97 -9.82
CA GLY A 102 -3.24 28.31 -10.29
C GLY A 102 -3.28 26.79 -10.11
N VAL A 103 -2.30 26.17 -9.43
CA VAL A 103 -2.32 24.73 -9.13
C VAL A 103 -3.33 24.44 -8.01
N ALA A 104 -4.40 23.71 -8.32
CA ALA A 104 -5.34 23.20 -7.32
C ALA A 104 -4.78 21.95 -6.64
N LEU A 105 -4.98 21.85 -5.31
CA LEU A 105 -4.63 20.69 -4.49
C LEU A 105 -5.92 20.05 -4.01
N LEU A 106 -6.20 18.82 -4.47
CA LEU A 106 -7.47 18.13 -4.32
C LEU A 106 -7.29 16.86 -3.47
N ASN A 107 -8.33 16.53 -2.71
CA ASN A 107 -8.49 15.23 -2.11
C ASN A 107 -9.41 14.36 -2.96
N HIS A 108 -9.19 13.04 -2.93
CA HIS A 108 -10.19 12.08 -3.36
C HIS A 108 -11.28 11.93 -2.27
N GLU A 109 -12.54 11.88 -2.68
CA GLU A 109 -13.71 11.74 -1.82
C GLU A 109 -14.40 10.39 -2.14
N TRP A 110 -13.90 9.30 -1.58
CA TRP A 110 -14.34 7.94 -1.91
C TRP A 110 -15.78 7.61 -1.44
N ASP A 111 -16.24 8.27 -0.39
CA ASP A 111 -17.53 8.09 0.27
C ASP A 111 -18.60 9.12 -0.17
N ASN A 112 -18.24 10.02 -1.10
CA ASN A 112 -19.14 11.00 -1.69
C ASN A 112 -19.60 10.51 -3.08
N PRO A 113 -20.85 9.98 -3.22
CA PRO A 113 -21.35 9.49 -4.51
C PRO A 113 -21.36 10.54 -5.62
N ASP A 114 -21.55 11.83 -5.26
CA ASP A 114 -21.57 12.94 -6.23
C ASP A 114 -20.18 13.27 -6.79
N ALA A 115 -19.13 12.84 -6.10
CA ALA A 115 -17.75 12.97 -6.57
C ALA A 115 -17.30 11.80 -7.46
N LEU A 116 -18.13 10.78 -7.64
CA LEU A 116 -17.81 9.56 -8.39
C LEU A 116 -18.61 9.49 -9.70
N MET A 117 -17.99 8.93 -10.72
CA MET A 117 -18.64 8.57 -11.98
C MET A 117 -18.52 7.08 -12.27
N GLY A 118 -19.55 6.48 -12.85
CA GLY A 118 -19.54 5.10 -13.28
C GLY A 118 -18.75 4.92 -14.58
N LEU A 119 -17.93 3.86 -14.62
CA LEU A 119 -17.22 3.43 -15.84
C LEU A 119 -17.82 2.15 -16.45
N GLY A 120 -18.84 1.56 -15.82
CA GLY A 120 -19.49 0.33 -16.22
C GLY A 120 -19.14 -0.85 -15.30
N ASP A 121 -19.61 -2.04 -15.68
CA ASP A 121 -19.37 -3.29 -14.96
C ASP A 121 -18.14 -4.01 -15.54
N LEU A 122 -17.23 -4.45 -14.66
CA LEU A 122 -16.06 -5.23 -15.03
C LEU A 122 -16.33 -6.72 -14.80
N PRO A 123 -16.32 -7.56 -15.85
CA PRO A 123 -16.38 -9.01 -15.69
C PRO A 123 -15.11 -9.56 -14.99
N CYS A 124 -15.29 -10.42 -13.99
CA CYS A 124 -14.23 -11.00 -13.18
C CYS A 124 -14.42 -12.51 -12.95
N PRO A 125 -14.58 -13.34 -13.99
CA PRO A 125 -14.88 -14.77 -13.84
C PRO A 125 -13.78 -15.55 -13.10
N GLU A 126 -12.50 -15.23 -13.34
CA GLU A 126 -11.38 -15.83 -12.61
C GLU A 126 -11.45 -15.57 -11.10
N ALA A 127 -11.80 -14.34 -10.69
CA ALA A 127 -11.91 -13.99 -9.27
C ALA A 127 -13.12 -14.69 -8.62
N ALA A 128 -14.23 -14.82 -9.33
CA ALA A 128 -15.40 -15.55 -8.86
C ALA A 128 -15.08 -17.03 -8.63
N GLU A 129 -14.36 -17.67 -9.55
CA GLU A 129 -13.91 -19.05 -9.43
C GLU A 129 -12.95 -19.23 -8.24
N LEU A 130 -11.91 -18.41 -8.14
CA LEU A 130 -10.94 -18.45 -7.05
C LEU A 130 -11.59 -18.26 -5.68
N SER A 131 -12.63 -17.44 -5.61
CA SER A 131 -13.37 -17.15 -4.38
C SER A 131 -14.40 -18.19 -4.00
N GLN A 132 -14.55 -19.25 -4.79
CA GLN A 132 -15.58 -20.29 -4.61
C GLN A 132 -17.00 -19.68 -4.53
N GLY A 133 -17.24 -18.61 -5.30
CA GLY A 133 -18.53 -17.94 -5.38
C GLY A 133 -18.82 -16.94 -4.25
N THR A 134 -17.85 -16.61 -3.40
CA THR A 134 -18.03 -15.51 -2.42
C THR A 134 -17.91 -14.12 -3.06
N LEU A 135 -17.25 -14.01 -4.22
CA LEU A 135 -17.22 -12.81 -5.06
C LEU A 135 -18.17 -12.97 -6.26
N PRO A 136 -18.86 -11.91 -6.68
CA PRO A 136 -19.68 -11.94 -7.88
C PRO A 136 -18.83 -12.02 -9.16
N GLU A 137 -19.42 -12.49 -10.26
CA GLU A 137 -18.76 -12.60 -11.57
C GLU A 137 -18.50 -11.25 -12.25
N SER A 138 -19.07 -10.17 -11.75
CA SER A 138 -18.78 -8.80 -12.20
C SER A 138 -18.87 -7.81 -11.04
N VAL A 139 -18.17 -6.69 -11.18
CA VAL A 139 -18.15 -5.62 -10.19
C VAL A 139 -18.33 -4.26 -10.87
N PRO A 140 -19.20 -3.37 -10.35
CA PRO A 140 -19.31 -2.02 -10.85
C PRO A 140 -18.03 -1.24 -10.58
N VAL A 141 -17.57 -0.47 -11.58
CA VAL A 141 -16.36 0.34 -11.51
C VAL A 141 -16.74 1.80 -11.50
N THR A 142 -16.34 2.50 -10.44
CA THR A 142 -16.51 3.94 -10.31
C THR A 142 -15.16 4.61 -10.06
N ILE A 143 -15.01 5.86 -10.50
CA ILE A 143 -13.79 6.66 -10.32
C ILE A 143 -14.15 8.12 -10.00
N ASN A 144 -13.23 8.86 -9.42
CA ASN A 144 -13.43 10.30 -9.20
C ASN A 144 -13.80 11.01 -10.51
N ALA A 145 -14.96 11.71 -10.53
CA ALA A 145 -15.52 12.31 -11.73
C ALA A 145 -14.62 13.38 -12.35
N ARG A 146 -13.78 14.03 -11.54
CA ARG A 146 -12.85 15.07 -12.02
C ARG A 146 -11.82 14.58 -13.02
N VAL A 147 -11.61 13.24 -13.16
CA VAL A 147 -10.64 12.71 -14.14
C VAL A 147 -10.98 13.17 -15.57
N THR A 148 -12.27 13.40 -15.87
CA THR A 148 -12.71 13.86 -17.19
C THR A 148 -12.52 15.35 -17.46
N ASP A 149 -12.12 16.13 -16.44
CA ASP A 149 -11.77 17.55 -16.61
C ASP A 149 -10.36 17.73 -17.19
N TYR A 150 -9.62 16.65 -17.40
CA TYR A 150 -8.20 16.66 -17.80
C TYR A 150 -7.98 15.84 -19.09
N ASP A 151 -6.91 16.21 -19.80
CA ASP A 151 -6.49 15.51 -21.02
C ASP A 151 -5.51 14.37 -20.71
N LEU A 152 -4.84 14.44 -19.55
CA LEU A 152 -3.84 13.47 -19.11
C LEU A 152 -3.90 13.25 -17.59
N LEU A 153 -3.96 12.00 -17.19
CA LEU A 153 -3.76 11.57 -15.79
C LEU A 153 -2.32 11.09 -15.64
N LEU A 154 -1.53 11.79 -14.83
CA LEU A 154 -0.14 11.43 -14.54
C LEU A 154 -0.02 10.93 -13.10
N VAL A 155 0.31 9.67 -12.92
CA VAL A 155 0.62 9.11 -11.59
C VAL A 155 2.06 9.47 -11.21
N LEU A 156 2.26 10.01 -10.01
CA LEU A 156 3.58 10.19 -9.39
C LEU A 156 3.60 9.45 -8.06
N GLY A 157 4.23 8.28 -8.02
CA GLY A 157 4.20 7.51 -6.77
C GLY A 157 5.18 6.35 -6.70
N PRO A 158 5.49 5.91 -5.44
CA PRO A 158 6.41 4.82 -5.18
C PRO A 158 5.83 3.44 -5.47
N VAL A 159 6.73 2.48 -5.68
CA VAL A 159 6.41 1.07 -5.81
C VAL A 159 7.05 0.30 -4.67
N PHE A 160 6.19 -0.35 -3.84
CA PHE A 160 6.58 -1.20 -2.72
C PHE A 160 5.86 -2.55 -2.79
N PRO A 161 6.38 -3.63 -2.19
CA PRO A 161 5.58 -4.84 -1.94
C PRO A 161 4.29 -4.50 -1.18
N HIS A 162 3.15 -5.05 -1.62
CA HIS A 162 1.83 -4.67 -1.13
C HIS A 162 0.93 -5.89 -0.91
N GLU A 163 0.22 -5.90 0.21
CA GLU A 163 -0.60 -7.01 0.72
C GLU A 163 -1.80 -7.39 -0.16
N VAL A 164 -2.29 -6.45 -0.97
CA VAL A 164 -3.49 -6.69 -1.79
C VAL A 164 -3.15 -6.91 -3.27
N VAL A 165 -2.21 -6.16 -3.84
CA VAL A 165 -1.96 -6.12 -5.29
C VAL A 165 -0.55 -6.57 -5.69
N GLY A 166 0.18 -7.20 -4.78
CA GLY A 166 1.56 -7.65 -5.00
C GLY A 166 2.59 -6.55 -4.82
N PHE A 167 2.55 -5.53 -5.66
CA PHE A 167 3.29 -4.27 -5.51
C PHE A 167 2.35 -3.09 -5.66
N SER A 168 2.58 -2.01 -4.89
CA SER A 168 1.87 -0.74 -5.04
C SER A 168 2.26 -0.04 -6.36
N GLY A 169 1.70 1.13 -6.62
CA GLY A 169 2.04 1.91 -7.81
C GLY A 169 1.25 1.53 -9.06
N GLY A 170 1.55 2.22 -10.17
CA GLY A 170 0.86 2.05 -11.43
C GLY A 170 -0.64 2.31 -11.33
N ASN A 171 -1.46 1.45 -11.93
CA ASN A 171 -2.91 1.57 -11.93
C ASN A 171 -3.55 1.50 -10.54
N LYS A 172 -2.80 1.10 -9.49
CA LYS A 172 -3.29 1.16 -8.11
C LYS A 172 -3.60 2.60 -7.65
N TYR A 173 -3.01 3.60 -8.26
CA TYR A 173 -3.35 4.99 -7.98
C TYR A 173 -4.73 5.39 -8.50
N PHE A 174 -5.24 4.70 -9.51
CA PHE A 174 -6.62 4.83 -9.95
C PHE A 174 -7.56 3.95 -9.12
N PHE A 175 -7.19 2.68 -8.90
CA PHE A 175 -7.99 1.66 -8.23
C PHE A 175 -7.17 0.96 -7.12
N PRO A 176 -7.40 1.27 -5.83
CA PRO A 176 -8.48 2.07 -5.25
C PRO A 176 -8.14 3.56 -5.00
N GLY A 177 -7.00 4.05 -5.42
CA GLY A 177 -6.49 5.35 -5.00
C GLY A 177 -7.49 6.50 -5.16
N ILE A 178 -8.25 6.51 -6.27
CA ILE A 178 -9.29 7.51 -6.57
C ILE A 178 -10.59 6.86 -7.06
N SER A 179 -10.92 5.64 -6.60
CA SER A 179 -12.14 4.92 -6.97
C SER A 179 -13.17 4.85 -5.83
N GLY A 180 -14.38 4.42 -6.16
CA GLY A 180 -15.42 4.14 -5.19
C GLY A 180 -15.20 2.82 -4.43
N PRO A 181 -16.09 2.52 -3.46
CA PRO A 181 -15.91 1.45 -2.48
C PRO A 181 -16.14 0.04 -3.06
N GLU A 182 -16.93 -0.11 -4.14
CA GLU A 182 -17.35 -1.44 -4.64
C GLU A 182 -16.14 -2.23 -5.11
N LEU A 183 -15.38 -1.67 -6.06
CA LEU A 183 -14.18 -2.31 -6.59
C LEU A 183 -13.10 -2.44 -5.51
N LEU A 184 -12.99 -1.45 -4.61
CA LEU A 184 -12.06 -1.50 -3.49
C LEU A 184 -12.34 -2.72 -2.60
N ASN A 185 -13.58 -2.91 -2.17
CA ASN A 185 -13.99 -4.04 -1.33
C ASN A 185 -13.76 -5.38 -2.06
N TYR A 186 -14.13 -5.42 -3.35
CA TYR A 186 -14.00 -6.60 -4.19
C TYR A 186 -12.55 -7.14 -4.23
N PHE A 187 -11.60 -6.30 -4.64
CA PHE A 187 -10.23 -6.78 -4.82
C PHE A 187 -9.47 -6.93 -3.49
N HIS A 188 -9.87 -6.21 -2.41
CA HIS A 188 -9.31 -6.48 -1.09
C HIS A 188 -9.66 -7.90 -0.62
N TRP A 189 -10.94 -8.29 -0.76
CA TRP A 189 -11.34 -9.64 -0.40
C TRP A 189 -10.69 -10.69 -1.31
N LEU A 190 -10.56 -10.43 -2.62
CA LEU A 190 -9.80 -11.30 -3.52
C LEU A 190 -8.35 -11.47 -3.06
N GLY A 191 -7.70 -10.41 -2.62
CA GLY A 191 -6.34 -10.47 -2.05
C GLY A 191 -6.26 -11.36 -0.82
N ALA A 192 -7.23 -11.25 0.08
CA ALA A 192 -7.32 -12.10 1.27
C ALA A 192 -7.54 -13.58 0.93
N ILE A 193 -8.34 -13.87 -0.10
CA ILE A 193 -8.56 -15.24 -0.61
C ILE A 193 -7.27 -15.86 -1.15
N VAL A 194 -6.48 -15.09 -1.91
CA VAL A 194 -5.18 -15.55 -2.45
C VAL A 194 -4.13 -15.69 -1.34
N THR A 195 -4.27 -14.97 -0.24
CA THR A 195 -3.39 -14.90 0.94
C THR A 195 -2.16 -14.03 0.80
N ASN A 196 -1.56 -13.65 1.93
CA ASN A 196 -0.33 -12.84 1.99
C ASN A 196 0.82 -13.46 1.19
N ALA A 197 1.02 -14.78 1.34
CA ALA A 197 2.10 -15.50 0.66
C ALA A 197 1.97 -15.48 -0.87
N GLY A 198 0.74 -15.59 -1.39
CA GLY A 198 0.46 -15.56 -2.83
C GLY A 198 0.42 -14.17 -3.44
N ILE A 199 0.37 -13.11 -2.62
CA ILE A 199 0.21 -11.73 -3.07
C ILE A 199 1.47 -10.89 -2.85
N ILE A 200 1.95 -10.75 -1.61
CA ILE A 200 2.92 -9.70 -1.28
C ILE A 200 4.24 -9.92 -2.01
N GLY A 201 4.67 -8.94 -2.80
CA GLY A 201 5.91 -9.03 -3.58
C GLY A 201 5.82 -9.95 -4.80
N VAL A 202 4.59 -10.34 -5.21
CA VAL A 202 4.33 -11.06 -6.46
C VAL A 202 3.83 -10.06 -7.50
N PRO A 203 4.51 -9.91 -8.66
CA PRO A 203 4.13 -8.89 -9.65
C PRO A 203 2.85 -9.26 -10.42
N ASP A 204 2.64 -10.53 -10.76
CA ASP A 204 1.42 -11.00 -11.46
C ASP A 204 0.50 -11.71 -10.48
N THR A 205 -0.56 -11.03 -10.07
CA THR A 205 -1.58 -11.56 -9.16
C THR A 205 -2.97 -11.41 -9.77
N PRO A 206 -3.96 -12.26 -9.39
CA PRO A 206 -5.34 -12.09 -9.82
C PRO A 206 -5.87 -10.68 -9.52
N VAL A 207 -5.50 -10.11 -8.38
CA VAL A 207 -5.89 -8.75 -7.99
C VAL A 207 -5.30 -7.71 -8.92
N ARG A 208 -4.01 -7.82 -9.28
CA ARG A 208 -3.36 -6.91 -10.23
C ARG A 208 -4.06 -6.95 -11.58
N ARG A 209 -4.45 -8.14 -12.06
CA ARG A 209 -5.19 -8.28 -13.31
C ARG A 209 -6.56 -7.59 -13.29
N VAL A 210 -7.29 -7.66 -12.17
CA VAL A 210 -8.55 -6.91 -11.98
C VAL A 210 -8.31 -5.40 -12.02
N VAL A 211 -7.32 -4.89 -11.27
CA VAL A 211 -6.95 -3.46 -11.24
C VAL A 211 -6.56 -2.94 -12.62
N ASP A 212 -5.73 -3.68 -13.36
CA ASP A 212 -5.26 -3.28 -14.70
C ASP A 212 -6.39 -3.36 -15.72
N SER A 213 -7.35 -4.27 -15.55
CA SER A 213 -8.55 -4.37 -16.40
C SER A 213 -9.53 -3.22 -16.14
N ALA A 214 -9.75 -2.86 -14.87
CA ALA A 214 -10.56 -1.69 -14.51
C ALA A 214 -9.96 -0.39 -15.08
N ALA A 215 -8.63 -0.25 -15.03
CA ALA A 215 -7.95 0.93 -15.55
C ALA A 215 -8.14 1.14 -17.06
N LYS A 216 -8.40 0.08 -17.84
CA LYS A 216 -8.69 0.19 -19.27
C LYS A 216 -10.02 0.89 -19.55
N LEU A 217 -10.93 0.96 -18.57
CA LEU A 217 -12.23 1.64 -18.71
C LEU A 217 -12.11 3.17 -18.56
N ILE A 218 -10.98 3.69 -18.07
CA ILE A 218 -10.76 5.14 -17.93
C ILE A 218 -10.66 5.78 -19.31
N PRO A 219 -11.56 6.76 -19.64
CA PRO A 219 -11.62 7.34 -20.99
C PRO A 219 -10.55 8.41 -21.26
N VAL A 220 -9.62 8.64 -20.34
CA VAL A 220 -8.57 9.66 -20.38
C VAL A 220 -7.20 9.01 -20.53
N GLU A 221 -6.30 9.64 -21.26
CA GLU A 221 -4.93 9.17 -21.40
C GLU A 221 -4.24 9.07 -20.04
N ARG A 222 -3.46 8.00 -19.84
CA ARG A 222 -2.80 7.71 -18.56
C ARG A 222 -1.31 7.54 -18.76
N ARG A 223 -0.51 8.19 -17.90
CA ARG A 223 0.94 8.01 -17.77
C ARG A 223 1.30 7.85 -16.31
N ALA A 224 2.47 7.34 -16.07
CA ALA A 224 3.04 7.24 -14.73
C ALA A 224 4.53 7.61 -14.75
N LEU A 225 4.93 8.37 -13.75
CA LEU A 225 6.31 8.51 -13.29
C LEU A 225 6.41 7.78 -11.96
N THR A 226 6.80 6.53 -11.99
CA THR A 226 6.96 5.70 -10.79
C THR A 226 8.38 5.76 -10.30
N PHE A 227 8.57 5.55 -9.00
CA PHE A 227 9.89 5.56 -8.40
C PHE A 227 10.04 4.49 -7.31
N VAL A 228 11.29 4.18 -6.99
CA VAL A 228 11.66 3.25 -5.93
C VAL A 228 12.54 3.98 -4.94
N VAL A 229 12.14 3.97 -3.67
CA VAL A 229 12.86 4.57 -2.54
C VAL A 229 12.96 3.58 -1.40
N ASP A 230 14.04 3.65 -0.64
CA ASP A 230 14.15 2.89 0.60
C ASP A 230 13.44 3.60 1.78
N PRO A 231 13.40 2.98 2.98
CA PRO A 231 12.82 3.61 4.16
C PRO A 231 13.49 4.91 4.62
N LYS A 232 14.68 5.28 4.07
CA LYS A 232 15.36 6.55 4.32
C LYS A 232 15.01 7.63 3.31
N ALA A 233 14.16 7.29 2.33
CA ALA A 233 13.80 8.10 1.17
C ALA A 233 14.96 8.29 0.15
N ASP A 234 15.97 7.43 0.19
CA ASP A 234 16.99 7.38 -0.85
C ASP A 234 16.39 6.83 -2.15
N LEU A 235 16.55 7.55 -3.25
CA LEU A 235 15.93 7.22 -4.53
C LEU A 235 16.80 6.25 -5.35
N TYR A 236 16.24 5.11 -5.76
CA TYR A 236 16.94 4.07 -6.52
C TYR A 236 16.60 4.06 -8.01
N GLY A 237 15.47 4.63 -8.41
CA GLY A 237 15.08 4.69 -9.82
C GLY A 237 13.85 5.54 -10.06
N LEU A 238 13.77 6.08 -11.30
CA LEU A 238 12.62 6.77 -11.86
C LEU A 238 12.28 6.09 -13.17
N TYR A 239 10.99 5.80 -13.39
CA TYR A 239 10.49 5.09 -14.56
C TYR A 239 9.25 5.79 -15.09
N TYR A 240 9.23 6.09 -16.40
CA TYR A 240 8.12 6.78 -17.05
C TYR A 240 7.56 5.97 -18.20
N GLY A 241 6.25 6.01 -18.38
CA GLY A 241 5.55 5.34 -19.46
C GLY A 241 4.06 5.20 -19.23
N THR A 242 3.44 4.19 -19.82
CA THR A 242 2.09 3.79 -19.38
C THR A 242 2.16 3.32 -17.91
N PRO A 243 1.07 3.42 -17.15
CA PRO A 243 1.09 2.95 -15.76
C PRO A 243 1.60 1.51 -15.62
N GLU A 244 1.28 0.65 -16.57
CA GLU A 244 1.69 -0.76 -16.58
C GLU A 244 3.20 -0.93 -16.88
N SER A 245 3.73 -0.19 -17.88
CA SER A 245 5.15 -0.32 -18.27
C SER A 245 6.08 0.27 -17.22
N ALA A 246 5.81 1.51 -16.76
CA ALA A 246 6.60 2.16 -15.72
C ALA A 246 6.57 1.35 -14.42
N TRP A 247 5.38 0.85 -14.03
CA TRP A 247 5.23 0.02 -12.84
C TRP A 247 6.03 -1.30 -12.94
N ARG A 248 6.04 -1.96 -14.11
CA ARG A 248 6.77 -3.22 -14.29
C ARG A 248 8.27 -3.04 -14.05
N GLU A 249 8.86 -1.98 -14.62
CA GLU A 249 10.27 -1.66 -14.39
C GLU A 249 10.54 -1.32 -12.92
N ALA A 250 9.69 -0.49 -12.32
CA ALA A 250 9.80 -0.12 -10.92
C ALA A 250 9.61 -1.32 -9.98
N SER A 251 8.72 -2.28 -10.29
CA SER A 251 8.52 -3.46 -9.44
C SER A 251 9.74 -4.38 -9.41
N GLN A 252 10.46 -4.53 -10.54
CA GLN A 252 11.73 -5.27 -10.59
C GLN A 252 12.81 -4.60 -9.72
N MET A 253 12.89 -3.27 -9.74
CA MET A 253 13.79 -2.54 -8.85
C MET A 253 13.34 -2.64 -7.39
N SER A 254 12.03 -2.51 -7.14
CA SER A 254 11.43 -2.63 -5.80
C SER A 254 11.70 -4.00 -5.17
N GLU A 255 11.66 -5.09 -5.95
CA GLU A 255 12.04 -6.42 -5.48
C GLU A 255 13.47 -6.45 -4.93
N ARG A 256 14.41 -5.83 -5.63
CA ARG A 256 15.83 -5.77 -5.24
C ARG A 256 16.08 -4.87 -4.02
N VAL A 257 15.26 -3.83 -3.82
CA VAL A 257 15.41 -2.86 -2.72
C VAL A 257 14.63 -3.27 -1.49
N HIS A 258 13.41 -3.82 -1.67
CA HIS A 258 12.46 -3.98 -0.58
C HIS A 258 12.24 -5.41 -0.11
N ILE A 259 12.80 -6.42 -0.79
CA ILE A 259 12.68 -7.81 -0.35
C ILE A 259 13.99 -8.26 0.31
N THR A 260 13.95 -8.42 1.61
CA THR A 260 15.05 -8.96 2.41
C THR A 260 14.89 -10.47 2.54
N ARG A 261 15.88 -11.23 2.09
CA ARG A 261 15.88 -12.69 2.21
C ARG A 261 16.62 -13.12 3.46
N LYS A 262 16.05 -14.12 4.17
CA LYS A 262 16.61 -14.71 5.39
C LYS A 262 16.83 -16.20 5.21
N PRO A 263 17.94 -16.76 5.73
CA PRO A 263 18.29 -18.17 5.50
C PRO A 263 17.43 -19.15 6.30
N LYS A 264 16.78 -18.68 7.38
CA LYS A 264 15.97 -19.52 8.27
C LYS A 264 14.80 -18.72 8.87
N PRO A 265 13.72 -19.41 9.31
CA PRO A 265 12.64 -18.75 10.04
C PRO A 265 13.04 -18.42 11.48
N PHE A 266 12.29 -17.51 12.11
CA PHE A 266 12.48 -17.00 13.46
C PHE A 266 11.30 -17.37 14.36
N HIS A 267 11.59 -17.82 15.58
CA HIS A 267 10.52 -18.12 16.55
C HIS A 267 9.94 -16.83 17.19
N THR A 268 10.70 -15.72 17.16
CA THR A 268 10.26 -14.42 17.67
C THR A 268 10.70 -13.31 16.71
N VAL A 269 9.73 -12.50 16.29
CA VAL A 269 10.00 -11.31 15.46
C VAL A 269 9.47 -10.07 16.20
N LEU A 270 10.36 -9.13 16.55
CA LEU A 270 9.98 -7.80 17.02
C LEU A 270 9.93 -6.84 15.85
N SER A 271 8.73 -6.46 15.46
CA SER A 271 8.44 -5.62 14.28
C SER A 271 8.01 -4.23 14.74
N CYS A 272 8.94 -3.24 14.67
CA CYS A 272 8.73 -1.89 15.17
C CYS A 272 8.02 -1.02 14.13
N ALA A 273 6.83 -0.54 14.47
CA ALA A 273 6.06 0.37 13.63
C ALA A 273 6.69 1.78 13.63
N PRO A 274 6.89 2.40 12.46
CA PRO A 274 7.37 3.77 12.39
C PRO A 274 6.30 4.75 12.88
N PRO A 275 6.68 5.93 13.43
CA PRO A 275 5.74 6.91 13.98
C PRO A 275 4.72 7.46 12.98
N MET A 276 4.95 7.28 11.67
CA MET A 276 3.99 7.66 10.62
C MET A 276 2.76 6.74 10.54
N TYR A 277 2.78 5.59 11.22
CA TYR A 277 1.64 4.69 11.32
C TYR A 277 0.85 5.06 12.57
N ASP A 278 -0.20 5.84 12.40
CA ASP A 278 -0.98 6.49 13.44
C ASP A 278 -2.16 5.63 13.96
N GLU A 279 -2.47 4.53 13.26
CA GLU A 279 -3.51 3.57 13.64
C GLU A 279 -3.10 2.12 13.32
N LEU A 280 -3.74 1.14 13.96
CA LEU A 280 -3.45 -0.28 13.77
C LEU A 280 -3.75 -0.75 12.34
N TRP A 281 -4.74 -0.14 11.66
CA TRP A 281 -5.04 -0.39 10.25
C TRP A 281 -3.78 -0.24 9.38
N VAL A 282 -3.01 0.79 9.60
CA VAL A 282 -1.76 1.02 8.86
C VAL A 282 -0.62 0.16 9.44
N ALA A 283 -0.55 0.03 10.77
CA ALA A 283 0.51 -0.72 11.45
C ALA A 283 0.41 -2.26 11.23
N GLY A 284 -0.72 -2.76 10.73
CA GLY A 284 -0.86 -4.15 10.26
C GLY A 284 0.23 -4.57 9.27
N LYS A 285 0.81 -3.62 8.52
CA LYS A 285 1.99 -3.85 7.65
C LYS A 285 3.18 -4.46 8.39
N CYS A 286 3.33 -4.17 9.67
CA CYS A 286 4.38 -4.73 10.51
C CYS A 286 4.18 -6.24 10.76
N MET A 287 2.97 -6.75 10.58
CA MET A 287 2.68 -8.19 10.65
C MET A 287 2.90 -8.87 9.29
N TYR A 288 2.09 -8.56 8.29
CA TYR A 288 2.01 -9.39 7.09
C TYR A 288 3.23 -9.32 6.17
N LYS A 289 4.09 -8.32 6.33
CA LYS A 289 5.37 -8.26 5.62
C LYS A 289 6.50 -9.00 6.32
N MET A 290 6.30 -9.37 7.57
CA MET A 290 7.24 -10.18 8.35
C MET A 290 6.78 -11.63 8.49
N GLU A 291 5.50 -11.92 8.26
CA GLU A 291 4.91 -13.24 8.41
C GLU A 291 5.71 -14.37 7.73
N PRO A 292 6.23 -14.21 6.49
CA PRO A 292 6.92 -15.31 5.81
C PRO A 292 8.17 -15.81 6.57
N VAL A 293 8.82 -14.98 7.36
CA VAL A 293 10.02 -15.36 8.12
C VAL A 293 9.74 -15.76 9.56
N VAL A 294 8.48 -15.80 9.98
CA VAL A 294 8.10 -16.31 11.30
C VAL A 294 7.93 -17.84 11.22
N ALA A 295 8.55 -18.57 12.13
CA ALA A 295 8.40 -20.01 12.23
C ALA A 295 6.95 -20.40 12.60
N ASP A 296 6.51 -21.57 12.20
CA ASP A 296 5.21 -22.10 12.62
C ASP A 296 5.14 -22.20 14.15
N GLY A 297 4.06 -21.68 14.74
CA GLY A 297 3.91 -21.55 16.19
C GLY A 297 4.74 -20.42 16.82
N GLY A 298 5.51 -19.67 16.04
CA GLY A 298 6.29 -18.51 16.50
C GLY A 298 5.43 -17.31 16.84
N GLU A 299 6.04 -16.29 17.42
CA GLU A 299 5.40 -15.02 17.82
C GLU A 299 5.93 -13.85 17.00
N LEU A 300 5.02 -13.07 16.42
CA LEU A 300 5.30 -11.75 15.86
C LEU A 300 4.72 -10.68 16.79
N ILE A 301 5.58 -9.77 17.24
CA ILE A 301 5.21 -8.66 18.11
C ILE A 301 5.21 -7.38 17.28
N ILE A 302 4.02 -6.78 17.09
CA ILE A 302 3.90 -5.42 16.55
C ILE A 302 4.21 -4.45 17.68
N TYR A 303 5.41 -3.85 17.65
CA TYR A 303 5.83 -2.86 18.65
C TYR A 303 5.50 -1.44 18.15
N ALA A 304 4.48 -0.84 18.73
CA ALA A 304 3.93 0.45 18.36
C ALA A 304 3.57 1.28 19.60
N PRO A 305 4.53 1.69 20.45
CA PRO A 305 4.25 2.32 21.74
C PRO A 305 3.54 3.68 21.64
N HIS A 306 3.51 4.29 20.45
CA HIS A 306 2.82 5.54 20.17
C HIS A 306 1.36 5.36 19.73
N LEU A 307 0.94 4.13 19.42
CA LEU A 307 -0.32 3.83 18.77
C LEU A 307 -1.42 3.55 19.80
N SER A 308 -2.50 4.32 19.74
CA SER A 308 -3.66 4.23 20.65
C SER A 308 -5.00 3.98 19.93
N GLU A 309 -5.01 3.99 18.56
CA GLU A 309 -6.23 3.86 17.76
C GLU A 309 -6.17 2.60 16.88
N VAL A 310 -7.31 1.89 16.80
CA VAL A 310 -7.46 0.73 15.90
C VAL A 310 -7.63 1.20 14.46
N SER A 311 -8.59 2.06 14.21
CA SER A 311 -8.78 2.79 12.97
C SER A 311 -9.87 3.84 13.14
N GLU A 312 -9.62 5.03 12.65
CA GLU A 312 -10.59 6.12 12.64
C GLU A 312 -11.79 5.80 11.73
N THR A 313 -11.52 5.19 10.58
CA THR A 313 -12.55 4.87 9.58
C THR A 313 -13.19 3.49 9.77
N HIS A 314 -12.39 2.48 10.11
CA HIS A 314 -12.82 1.07 10.10
C HIS A 314 -12.90 0.43 11.48
N GLY A 315 -12.58 1.16 12.55
CA GLY A 315 -12.43 0.62 13.90
C GLY A 315 -13.67 -0.09 14.43
N GLU A 316 -14.87 0.44 14.18
CA GLU A 316 -16.12 -0.21 14.59
C GLU A 316 -16.32 -1.58 13.91
N ALA A 317 -16.07 -1.65 12.60
CA ALA A 317 -16.20 -2.89 11.86
C ALA A 317 -15.15 -3.92 12.30
N ILE A 318 -13.90 -3.47 12.55
CA ILE A 318 -12.82 -4.34 13.05
C ILE A 318 -13.18 -4.91 14.42
N ARG A 319 -13.73 -4.10 15.34
CA ARG A 319 -14.17 -4.56 16.68
C ARG A 319 -15.31 -5.58 16.60
N ARG A 320 -16.19 -5.48 15.57
CA ARG A 320 -17.25 -6.47 15.36
C ARG A 320 -16.74 -7.80 14.81
N VAL A 321 -15.78 -7.76 13.89
CA VAL A 321 -15.33 -8.98 13.20
C VAL A 321 -14.10 -9.63 13.86
N GLY A 322 -13.23 -8.86 14.52
CA GLY A 322 -11.95 -9.32 15.06
C GLY A 322 -10.92 -9.62 13.97
N TYR A 323 -9.72 -10.05 14.37
CA TYR A 323 -8.66 -10.54 13.49
C TYR A 323 -8.67 -12.07 13.45
N HIS A 324 -8.97 -12.62 12.27
CA HIS A 324 -9.14 -14.06 12.09
C HIS A 324 -8.48 -14.53 10.80
N VAL A 325 -8.11 -15.81 10.75
CA VAL A 325 -7.60 -16.44 9.53
C VAL A 325 -8.69 -16.46 8.44
N ARG A 326 -8.27 -16.49 7.17
CA ARG A 326 -9.18 -16.50 6.01
C ARG A 326 -10.31 -17.53 6.13
N ASP A 327 -9.99 -18.76 6.53
CA ASP A 327 -10.93 -19.86 6.59
C ASP A 327 -12.03 -19.66 7.65
N TYR A 328 -11.76 -18.86 8.69
CA TYR A 328 -12.77 -18.46 9.66
C TYR A 328 -13.93 -17.72 9.00
N PHE A 329 -13.65 -16.81 8.10
CA PHE A 329 -14.67 -16.07 7.35
C PHE A 329 -15.31 -16.91 6.25
N LEU A 330 -14.51 -17.64 5.46
CA LEU A 330 -15.01 -18.45 4.35
C LEU A 330 -16.01 -19.52 4.83
N LYS A 331 -15.67 -20.24 5.88
CA LYS A 331 -16.53 -21.31 6.43
C LYS A 331 -17.77 -20.79 7.18
N GLN A 332 -17.81 -19.49 7.47
CA GLN A 332 -18.94 -18.81 8.09
C GLN A 332 -19.46 -17.65 7.21
N TRP A 333 -19.33 -17.76 5.88
CA TRP A 333 -19.60 -16.67 4.94
C TRP A 333 -20.96 -16.02 5.12
N ASP A 334 -22.01 -16.79 5.37
CA ASP A 334 -23.36 -16.25 5.60
C ASP A 334 -23.44 -15.28 6.78
N LYS A 335 -22.59 -15.45 7.78
CA LYS A 335 -22.48 -14.55 8.93
C LYS A 335 -21.77 -13.25 8.59
N PHE A 336 -20.74 -13.29 7.71
CA PHE A 336 -19.83 -12.18 7.48
C PHE A 336 -20.00 -11.47 6.14
N LYS A 337 -20.72 -12.04 5.17
CA LYS A 337 -20.89 -11.46 3.81
C LYS A 337 -21.44 -10.03 3.77
N HIS A 338 -22.07 -9.56 4.86
CA HIS A 338 -22.65 -8.22 4.99
C HIS A 338 -21.69 -7.22 5.63
N GLU A 339 -20.57 -7.68 6.18
CA GLU A 339 -19.52 -6.80 6.68
C GLU A 339 -18.69 -6.21 5.53
N PRO A 340 -18.03 -5.04 5.73
CA PRO A 340 -17.17 -4.48 4.69
C PRO A 340 -16.04 -5.46 4.33
N TRP A 341 -15.98 -5.87 3.08
CA TRP A 341 -15.00 -6.88 2.65
C TRP A 341 -13.55 -6.41 2.77
N GLY A 342 -13.30 -5.10 2.67
CA GLY A 342 -11.99 -4.54 2.97
C GLY A 342 -11.57 -4.77 4.43
N THR A 343 -12.54 -4.72 5.36
CA THR A 343 -12.29 -5.02 6.79
C THR A 343 -12.01 -6.50 7.01
N LEU A 344 -12.78 -7.40 6.37
CA LEU A 344 -12.53 -8.85 6.42
C LEU A 344 -11.14 -9.18 5.86
N ALA A 345 -10.76 -8.54 4.76
CA ALA A 345 -9.44 -8.69 4.17
C ALA A 345 -8.31 -8.22 5.10
N HIS A 346 -8.46 -7.04 5.68
CA HIS A 346 -7.48 -6.53 6.65
C HIS A 346 -7.36 -7.45 7.86
N SER A 347 -8.49 -7.97 8.34
CA SER A 347 -8.51 -8.95 9.43
C SER A 347 -7.64 -10.16 9.09
N THR A 348 -7.84 -10.77 7.91
CA THR A 348 -7.05 -11.94 7.50
C THR A 348 -5.59 -11.61 7.28
N HIS A 349 -5.27 -10.47 6.70
CA HIS A 349 -3.88 -10.06 6.50
C HIS A 349 -3.11 -9.90 7.82
N VAL A 350 -3.73 -9.29 8.83
CA VAL A 350 -3.10 -9.09 10.15
C VAL A 350 -3.04 -10.39 10.95
N ARG A 351 -4.03 -11.29 10.80
CA ARG A 351 -3.99 -12.59 11.49
C ARG A 351 -3.02 -13.55 10.84
N GLY A 352 -2.85 -13.45 9.51
CA GLY A 352 -1.98 -14.31 8.73
C GLY A 352 -2.57 -15.68 8.38
N GLY A 353 -1.69 -16.60 7.98
CA GLY A 353 -2.05 -17.97 7.63
C GLY A 353 -2.55 -18.79 8.81
N GLY A 354 -3.36 -19.80 8.50
CA GLY A 354 -3.91 -20.71 9.49
C GLY A 354 -5.14 -21.44 8.97
N THR A 355 -5.77 -22.24 9.83
CA THR A 355 -6.95 -23.04 9.52
C THR A 355 -8.10 -22.74 10.49
N PHE A 356 -9.32 -23.05 10.06
CA PHE A 356 -10.50 -23.06 10.92
C PHE A 356 -11.26 -24.35 10.68
N GLU A 357 -11.16 -25.32 11.61
CA GLU A 357 -11.76 -26.63 11.51
C GLU A 357 -12.58 -26.95 12.75
N ASP A 358 -13.75 -27.53 12.59
CA ASP A 358 -14.65 -27.92 13.68
C ASP A 358 -14.92 -26.81 14.72
N GLY A 359 -15.00 -25.55 14.26
CA GLY A 359 -15.21 -24.39 15.12
C GLY A 359 -13.95 -23.89 15.87
N VAL A 360 -12.79 -24.47 15.58
CA VAL A 360 -11.50 -24.10 16.21
C VAL A 360 -10.59 -23.42 15.19
N GLU A 361 -10.18 -22.19 15.51
CA GLU A 361 -9.18 -21.44 14.75
C GLU A 361 -7.77 -21.81 15.19
N GLN A 362 -6.91 -22.13 14.23
CA GLN A 362 -5.49 -22.45 14.45
C GLN A 362 -4.63 -21.54 13.57
N PRO A 363 -4.23 -20.36 14.05
CA PRO A 363 -3.33 -19.48 13.30
C PRO A 363 -1.92 -20.07 13.25
N ARG A 364 -1.23 -19.85 12.13
CA ARG A 364 0.15 -20.30 11.93
C ARG A 364 1.12 -19.61 12.88
N VAL A 365 0.89 -18.33 13.16
CA VAL A 365 1.72 -17.50 14.04
C VAL A 365 0.88 -16.83 15.10
N LYS A 366 1.48 -16.59 16.27
CA LYS A 366 0.88 -15.75 17.31
C LYS A 366 1.18 -14.29 17.01
N VAL A 367 0.16 -13.48 16.86
CA VAL A 367 0.29 -12.01 16.68
C VAL A 367 0.02 -11.31 18.00
N THR A 368 1.01 -10.58 18.49
CA THR A 368 0.96 -9.82 19.75
C THR A 368 1.11 -8.34 19.44
N LEU A 369 0.22 -7.52 19.99
CA LEU A 369 0.30 -6.06 19.90
C LEU A 369 0.93 -5.49 21.18
N ALA A 370 1.95 -4.67 21.01
CA ALA A 370 2.58 -3.90 22.08
C ALA A 370 2.40 -2.41 21.79
N SER A 371 1.30 -1.85 22.29
CA SER A 371 0.85 -0.47 22.03
C SER A 371 0.09 0.12 23.20
N GLN A 372 -0.49 1.31 23.03
CA GLN A 372 -1.38 1.94 24.01
C GLN A 372 -2.84 1.41 23.91
N ILE A 373 -3.18 0.60 22.90
CA ILE A 373 -4.48 -0.08 22.84
C ILE A 373 -4.54 -1.05 24.02
N PRO A 374 -5.59 -0.96 24.87
CA PRO A 374 -5.64 -1.70 26.13
C PRO A 374 -5.81 -3.22 25.92
N PRO A 375 -5.37 -4.04 26.91
CA PRO A 375 -5.40 -5.51 26.79
C PRO A 375 -6.79 -6.09 26.55
N GLU A 376 -7.83 -5.50 27.15
CA GLU A 376 -9.23 -5.89 26.94
C GLU A 376 -9.69 -5.66 25.48
N GLU A 377 -9.23 -4.59 24.85
CA GLU A 377 -9.52 -4.33 23.44
C GLU A 377 -8.73 -5.28 22.54
N CYS A 378 -7.45 -5.55 22.83
CA CYS A 378 -6.68 -6.57 22.13
C CYS A 378 -7.37 -7.95 22.17
N ALA A 379 -7.98 -8.31 23.31
CA ALA A 379 -8.74 -9.55 23.45
C ALA A 379 -10.00 -9.57 22.55
N VAL A 380 -10.74 -8.47 22.46
CA VAL A 380 -11.86 -8.32 21.52
C VAL A 380 -11.40 -8.45 20.07
N LEU A 381 -10.24 -7.91 19.76
CA LEU A 381 -9.61 -7.98 18.44
C LEU A 381 -9.01 -9.35 18.12
N ASN A 382 -9.03 -10.32 19.05
CA ASN A 382 -8.36 -11.62 18.89
C ASN A 382 -6.84 -11.51 18.65
N LEU A 383 -6.18 -10.54 19.31
CA LEU A 383 -4.73 -10.34 19.33
C LEU A 383 -4.16 -10.59 20.72
N GLY A 384 -2.91 -11.05 20.78
CA GLY A 384 -2.14 -11.04 22.02
C GLY A 384 -1.83 -9.59 22.45
N TYR A 385 -1.64 -9.38 23.75
CA TYR A 385 -1.19 -8.09 24.30
C TYR A 385 0.13 -8.23 25.03
N ARG A 386 0.98 -7.22 24.91
CA ARG A 386 2.18 -7.02 25.73
C ARG A 386 2.32 -5.54 26.06
N ASP A 387 2.56 -5.20 27.31
CA ASP A 387 2.82 -3.82 27.71
C ASP A 387 4.10 -3.31 27.00
N PRO A 388 4.01 -2.28 26.14
CA PRO A 388 5.16 -1.76 25.42
C PRO A 388 6.28 -1.23 26.34
N ALA A 389 5.95 -0.80 27.57
CA ALA A 389 6.93 -0.34 28.55
C ALA A 389 7.84 -1.48 29.08
N THR A 390 7.41 -2.74 28.92
CA THR A 390 8.21 -3.92 29.31
C THR A 390 9.16 -4.40 28.22
N ILE A 391 9.11 -3.79 27.02
CA ILE A 391 9.96 -4.17 25.91
C ILE A 391 11.14 -3.20 25.80
N ASN A 392 12.34 -3.72 26.05
CA ASN A 392 13.55 -3.05 25.62
C ASN A 392 13.94 -3.58 24.23
N VAL A 393 13.87 -2.72 23.22
CA VAL A 393 14.10 -3.08 21.80
C VAL A 393 15.50 -3.67 21.60
N GLU A 394 16.51 -3.17 22.37
CA GLU A 394 17.89 -3.65 22.26
C GLU A 394 18.08 -5.09 22.70
N ASP A 395 17.19 -5.65 23.54
CA ASP A 395 17.25 -7.04 23.96
C ASP A 395 16.94 -8.01 22.81
N TYR A 396 16.44 -7.52 21.68
CA TYR A 396 16.15 -8.29 20.46
C TYR A 396 17.22 -8.13 19.37
N ALA A 397 18.19 -7.20 19.57
CA ALA A 397 19.21 -6.91 18.58
C ALA A 397 20.25 -8.06 18.51
N ASP A 398 20.75 -8.29 17.27
CA ASP A 398 21.87 -9.20 16.98
C ASP A 398 21.68 -10.64 17.50
N ARG A 399 20.40 -11.12 17.55
CA ARG A 399 20.03 -12.45 18.05
C ARG A 399 19.43 -13.36 16.98
N GLU A 400 19.73 -13.10 15.69
CA GLU A 400 19.20 -13.92 14.60
C GLU A 400 19.63 -15.39 14.72
N ASP A 401 20.85 -15.66 15.22
CA ASP A 401 21.32 -17.03 15.44
C ASP A 401 20.52 -17.78 16.51
N GLU A 402 19.96 -17.05 17.46
CA GLU A 402 19.06 -17.59 18.50
C GLU A 402 17.62 -17.71 18.00
N GLY A 403 17.31 -17.32 16.75
CA GLY A 403 15.96 -17.36 16.19
C GLY A 403 15.09 -16.15 16.57
N VAL A 404 15.72 -15.02 16.93
CA VAL A 404 15.04 -13.74 17.22
C VAL A 404 15.41 -12.73 16.15
N LEU A 405 14.41 -12.11 15.52
CA LEU A 405 14.60 -11.06 14.52
C LEU A 405 14.06 -9.71 15.01
N LEU A 406 14.91 -8.69 14.97
CA LEU A 406 14.52 -7.30 15.19
C LEU A 406 14.40 -6.55 13.87
N VAL A 407 13.24 -5.90 13.63
CA VAL A 407 13.01 -5.00 12.49
C VAL A 407 12.63 -3.63 13.02
N ARG A 408 13.58 -2.69 13.03
CA ARG A 408 13.44 -1.36 13.67
C ARG A 408 12.50 -0.39 12.94
N LYS A 409 12.33 -0.53 11.63
CA LYS A 409 11.38 0.24 10.81
C LYS A 409 10.67 -0.72 9.87
N ALA A 410 9.58 -1.31 10.36
CA ALA A 410 8.81 -2.30 9.64
C ALA A 410 7.72 -1.68 8.75
N GLY A 411 7.16 -2.47 7.84
CA GLY A 411 5.98 -2.13 7.06
C GLY A 411 6.22 -1.73 5.60
N GLU A 412 7.41 -1.29 5.21
CA GLU A 412 7.76 -1.06 3.81
C GLU A 412 8.59 -2.21 3.23
N MET A 413 9.52 -2.75 4.01
CA MET A 413 10.32 -3.93 3.63
C MET A 413 9.52 -5.22 3.79
N LEU A 414 9.62 -6.10 2.79
CA LEU A 414 9.12 -7.47 2.87
C LEU A 414 10.27 -8.40 3.25
N TYR A 415 10.02 -9.31 4.17
CA TYR A 415 10.96 -10.35 4.54
C TYR A 415 10.48 -11.69 4.00
N ARG A 416 11.37 -12.46 3.35
CA ARG A 416 11.11 -13.80 2.83
C ARG A 416 12.23 -14.75 3.15
N LEU A 417 11.97 -16.04 3.11
CA LEU A 417 13.01 -17.06 3.17
C LEU A 417 13.71 -17.20 1.81
N GLU A 418 14.99 -17.60 1.82
CA GLU A 418 15.79 -17.75 0.60
C GLU A 418 15.26 -18.85 -0.35
N ASN A 419 14.53 -19.81 0.19
CA ASN A 419 14.01 -20.98 -0.54
C ASN A 419 12.53 -20.84 -0.96
N GLU A 420 11.96 -19.62 -0.86
CA GLU A 420 10.58 -19.31 -1.28
C GLU A 420 10.53 -18.52 -2.58
#